data_9b48aa1147caced8ed1087fde8e3b2f6
#
_entry.id   9b48aa1147caced8ed1087fde8e3b2f6
#
_cell.length_a   1.000
_cell.length_b   1.000
_cell.length_c   1.000
_cell.angle_alpha   90.00
_cell.angle_beta   90.00
_cell.angle_gamma   90.00
#
_symmetry.space_group_name_H-M   'P 1'
#
loop_
_entity.id
_entity.type
_entity.pdbx_description
1 polymer ?
#
loop_
_entity_poly.entity_id
_entity_poly.type
_entity_poly.pdbx_seq_one_letter_code
_entity_poly.pdbx_strand_id
1 'polypeptide(L)'
;MLEKVTVAFLGRRLLTDTSHVCSNFPKFFHYMPSLLELDICGTILEYLIKGGIPESPPTALNNIKSLTILSMSLRNAEVVSSAVYLITSCPKLQDLTIDFYQVWVGDIVEPVVQLLRAQSSSSGALKLQRVQVNMFTGLEMEMEFMKFILASAPVLEEIFIWNCTRFLFRSCKQMIDEMKQFRRASTNVEFHLKKSIWKVDMNMKKSWKCHDFANILFFCST
;
A
#
# COMPACT_ATOMS: atom_id res chain seq x y z
N MET A 1 1.36 21.96 -14.04
CA MET A 1 1.15 20.56 -14.46
C MET A 1 1.03 19.75 -13.18
N LEU A 2 0.04 18.90 -13.03
CA LEU A 2 -0.25 18.21 -11.76
C LEU A 2 0.74 17.05 -11.58
N GLU A 3 1.70 17.19 -10.67
CA GLU A 3 2.78 16.20 -10.45
C GLU A 3 2.51 15.32 -9.21
N LYS A 4 1.81 15.86 -8.23
CA LYS A 4 1.46 15.15 -7.00
C LYS A 4 -0.04 15.20 -6.73
N VAL A 5 -0.62 14.05 -6.40
CA VAL A 5 -2.02 13.92 -5.98
C VAL A 5 -2.10 13.09 -4.72
N THR A 6 -2.75 13.64 -3.72
CA THR A 6 -3.12 12.91 -2.50
C THR A 6 -4.63 12.74 -2.46
N VAL A 7 -5.08 11.50 -2.40
CA VAL A 7 -6.51 11.15 -2.34
C VAL A 7 -6.78 10.37 -1.07
N ALA A 8 -7.43 11.02 -0.12
CA ALA A 8 -7.83 10.42 1.13
C ALA A 8 -9.34 10.59 1.36
N PHE A 9 -10.02 9.51 1.72
CA PHE A 9 -11.38 9.58 2.23
C PHE A 9 -11.37 9.75 3.75
N LEU A 10 -11.96 10.82 4.21
CA LEU A 10 -12.12 11.12 5.63
C LEU A 10 -13.55 10.81 6.11
N GLY A 11 -14.10 9.61 5.81
CA GLY A 11 -15.41 9.26 6.32
C GLY A 11 -16.00 7.96 5.78
N ARG A 12 -16.76 7.29 6.64
CA ARG A 12 -17.43 5.99 6.37
C ARG A 12 -18.71 6.08 5.53
N ARG A 13 -19.22 7.25 5.20
CA ARG A 13 -20.61 7.42 4.71
C ARG A 13 -20.82 7.49 3.20
N LEU A 14 -19.79 7.49 2.38
CA LEU A 14 -19.95 7.60 0.92
C LEU A 14 -20.16 6.26 0.19
N LEU A 15 -20.16 5.14 0.90
CA LEU A 15 -20.26 3.81 0.27
C LEU A 15 -21.68 3.23 0.23
N THR A 16 -22.70 3.93 0.71
CA THR A 16 -24.08 3.40 0.78
C THR A 16 -24.94 3.72 -0.44
N ASP A 17 -24.55 4.67 -1.27
CA ASP A 17 -25.30 4.97 -2.51
C ASP A 17 -24.62 4.31 -3.71
N THR A 18 -24.91 3.02 -3.87
CA THR A 18 -24.27 2.13 -4.87
C THR A 18 -24.94 2.16 -6.23
N SER A 19 -25.95 3.00 -6.46
CA SER A 19 -26.80 2.87 -7.64
C SER A 19 -26.21 3.43 -8.95
N HIS A 20 -25.11 4.23 -8.91
CA HIS A 20 -24.56 4.83 -10.14
C HIS A 20 -23.04 5.03 -10.17
N VAL A 21 -22.27 4.33 -9.36
CA VAL A 21 -20.82 4.49 -9.36
C VAL A 21 -20.16 3.42 -10.21
N CYS A 22 -20.09 3.67 -11.50
CA CYS A 22 -19.07 3.03 -12.34
C CYS A 22 -17.71 3.58 -11.90
N SER A 23 -17.21 3.07 -10.81
CA SER A 23 -15.85 3.35 -10.37
C SER A 23 -14.93 2.68 -11.37
N ASN A 24 -14.28 3.49 -12.15
CA ASN A 24 -13.45 2.99 -13.20
C ASN A 24 -12.05 3.54 -12.95
N PHE A 25 -11.09 2.69 -12.64
CA PHE A 25 -9.69 3.05 -12.59
C PHE A 25 -9.29 3.98 -13.76
N PRO A 26 -9.64 3.65 -15.03
CA PRO A 26 -9.34 4.53 -16.16
C PRO A 26 -9.95 5.92 -16.03
N LYS A 27 -11.18 6.05 -15.54
CA LYS A 27 -11.82 7.37 -15.37
C LYS A 27 -11.14 8.18 -14.27
N PHE A 28 -10.76 7.54 -13.17
CA PHE A 28 -10.07 8.22 -12.07
C PHE A 28 -8.74 8.82 -12.53
N PHE A 29 -7.97 8.08 -13.32
CA PHE A 29 -6.66 8.51 -13.78
C PHE A 29 -6.67 9.30 -15.09
N HIS A 30 -7.81 9.39 -15.78
CA HIS A 30 -7.91 10.02 -17.11
C HIS A 30 -7.40 11.47 -17.15
N TYR A 31 -7.66 12.22 -16.09
CA TYR A 31 -7.31 13.64 -16.01
C TYR A 31 -5.94 13.92 -15.36
N MET A 32 -5.12 12.91 -15.15
CA MET A 32 -3.86 13.01 -14.42
C MET A 32 -2.64 12.48 -15.23
N PRO A 33 -2.43 12.91 -16.50
CA PRO A 33 -1.42 12.29 -17.37
C PRO A 33 0.03 12.53 -16.92
N SER A 34 0.27 13.52 -16.06
CA SER A 34 1.62 13.92 -15.60
C SER A 34 1.90 13.52 -14.15
N LEU A 35 1.11 12.60 -13.61
CA LEU A 35 1.23 12.21 -12.21
C LEU A 35 2.54 11.47 -11.94
N LEU A 36 3.35 12.02 -11.01
CA LEU A 36 4.62 11.45 -10.57
C LEU A 36 4.52 10.81 -9.19
N GLU A 37 3.70 11.39 -8.31
CA GLU A 37 3.50 10.95 -6.94
C GLU A 37 2.01 10.75 -6.66
N LEU A 38 1.65 9.59 -6.13
CA LEU A 38 0.29 9.23 -5.76
C LEU A 38 0.24 8.78 -4.30
N ASP A 39 -0.53 9.51 -3.49
CA ASP A 39 -0.90 9.08 -2.14
C ASP A 39 -2.38 8.67 -2.15
N ILE A 40 -2.67 7.43 -1.82
CA ILE A 40 -4.02 6.86 -1.86
C ILE A 40 -4.32 6.06 -0.60
N CYS A 41 -5.52 6.12 -0.07
CA CYS A 41 -5.87 5.31 1.10
C CYS A 41 -6.57 3.99 0.70
N GLY A 42 -6.49 2.98 1.58
CA GLY A 42 -7.05 1.66 1.34
C GLY A 42 -8.56 1.67 1.05
N THR A 43 -9.31 2.61 1.61
CA THR A 43 -10.76 2.77 1.32
C THR A 43 -11.03 3.24 -0.11
N ILE A 44 -10.11 4.02 -0.69
CA ILE A 44 -10.19 4.40 -2.12
C ILE A 44 -9.89 3.19 -3.00
N LEU A 45 -8.90 2.38 -2.64
CA LEU A 45 -8.61 1.15 -3.38
C LEU A 45 -9.83 0.23 -3.44
N GLU A 46 -10.52 0.05 -2.31
CA GLU A 46 -11.77 -0.70 -2.24
C GLU A 46 -12.85 -0.12 -3.16
N TYR A 47 -12.95 1.21 -3.21
CA TYR A 47 -13.89 1.89 -4.10
C TYR A 47 -13.53 1.72 -5.58
N LEU A 48 -12.26 1.87 -5.94
CA LEU A 48 -11.81 1.76 -7.33
C LEU A 48 -12.05 0.37 -7.92
N ILE A 49 -11.90 -0.69 -7.12
CA ILE A 49 -12.04 -2.07 -7.60
C ILE A 49 -13.50 -2.51 -7.81
N LYS A 50 -14.48 -1.81 -7.24
CA LYS A 50 -15.91 -2.15 -7.43
C LYS A 50 -16.33 -2.22 -8.88
N GLY A 51 -15.62 -1.59 -9.80
CA GLY A 51 -15.81 -1.70 -11.25
C GLY A 51 -14.96 -2.78 -11.93
N GLY A 52 -14.26 -3.61 -11.14
CA GLY A 52 -13.30 -4.59 -11.65
C GLY A 52 -11.91 -4.01 -11.89
N ILE A 53 -10.93 -4.89 -12.00
CA ILE A 53 -9.58 -4.54 -12.42
C ILE A 53 -9.58 -4.35 -13.93
N PRO A 54 -9.06 -3.22 -14.47
CA PRO A 54 -9.01 -2.99 -15.91
C PRO A 54 -8.08 -4.01 -16.59
N GLU A 55 -8.42 -4.45 -17.80
CA GLU A 55 -7.57 -5.32 -18.60
C GLU A 55 -6.23 -4.64 -18.96
N SER A 56 -6.24 -3.33 -19.14
CA SER A 56 -5.04 -2.54 -19.42
C SER A 56 -4.89 -1.38 -18.43
N PRO A 57 -3.65 -1.13 -17.96
CA PRO A 57 -3.40 -0.04 -17.03
C PRO A 57 -3.66 1.33 -17.66
N PRO A 58 -4.23 2.29 -16.91
CA PRO A 58 -4.33 3.68 -17.34
C PRO A 58 -2.96 4.27 -17.65
N THR A 59 -2.86 5.04 -18.73
CA THR A 59 -1.58 5.64 -19.19
C THR A 59 -0.92 6.55 -18.15
N ALA A 60 -1.72 7.17 -17.26
CA ALA A 60 -1.22 8.00 -16.17
C ALA A 60 -0.29 7.24 -15.21
N LEU A 61 -0.49 5.92 -15.03
CA LEU A 61 0.35 5.08 -14.17
C LEU A 61 1.78 4.93 -14.72
N ASN A 62 2.00 5.16 -16.00
CA ASN A 62 3.32 5.06 -16.64
C ASN A 62 4.35 6.06 -16.12
N ASN A 63 3.93 7.13 -15.46
CA ASN A 63 4.82 8.18 -14.99
C ASN A 63 5.03 8.18 -13.48
N ILE A 64 4.24 7.42 -12.72
CA ILE A 64 4.33 7.38 -11.26
C ILE A 64 5.68 6.80 -10.84
N LYS A 65 6.39 7.58 -10.02
CA LYS A 65 7.68 7.23 -9.42
C LYS A 65 7.54 6.90 -7.94
N SER A 66 6.59 7.54 -7.25
CA SER A 66 6.32 7.34 -5.83
C SER A 66 4.86 7.01 -5.59
N LEU A 67 4.62 5.94 -4.85
CA LEU A 67 3.28 5.49 -4.45
C LEU A 67 3.22 5.31 -2.95
N THR A 68 2.27 6.01 -2.32
CA THR A 68 1.95 5.82 -0.89
C THR A 68 0.55 5.22 -0.76
N ILE A 69 0.45 4.09 -0.08
CA ILE A 69 -0.83 3.46 0.26
C ILE A 69 -1.05 3.57 1.76
N LEU A 70 -1.98 4.44 2.14
CA LEU A 70 -2.31 4.71 3.53
C LEU A 70 -3.41 3.76 4.03
N SER A 71 -3.29 3.31 5.27
CA SER A 71 -4.30 2.49 5.95
C SER A 71 -4.73 1.26 5.13
N MET A 72 -3.79 0.54 4.56
CA MET A 72 -4.03 -0.67 3.77
C MET A 72 -4.47 -1.82 4.68
N SER A 73 -5.66 -2.36 4.44
CA SER A 73 -6.14 -3.56 5.11
C SER A 73 -5.75 -4.82 4.36
N LEU A 74 -4.93 -5.67 4.97
CA LEU A 74 -4.59 -6.99 4.41
C LEU A 74 -5.69 -8.04 4.57
N ARG A 75 -6.79 -7.72 5.25
CA ARG A 75 -7.94 -8.63 5.42
C ARG A 75 -8.93 -8.57 4.26
N ASN A 76 -8.84 -7.56 3.43
CA ASN A 76 -9.70 -7.38 2.27
C ASN A 76 -8.93 -7.75 1.00
N ALA A 77 -9.28 -8.89 0.40
CA ALA A 77 -8.63 -9.40 -0.81
C ALA A 77 -8.76 -8.42 -2.00
N GLU A 78 -9.86 -7.68 -2.07
CA GLU A 78 -10.07 -6.67 -3.10
C GLU A 78 -9.10 -5.50 -2.95
N VAL A 79 -8.90 -5.01 -1.72
CA VAL A 79 -7.92 -3.95 -1.42
C VAL A 79 -6.52 -4.40 -1.77
N VAL A 80 -6.14 -5.63 -1.37
CA VAL A 80 -4.81 -6.18 -1.68
C VAL A 80 -4.63 -6.36 -3.18
N SER A 81 -5.65 -6.87 -3.87
CA SER A 81 -5.63 -7.04 -5.34
C SER A 81 -5.45 -5.70 -6.05
N SER A 82 -6.18 -4.66 -5.62
CA SER A 82 -6.02 -3.29 -6.14
C SER A 82 -4.64 -2.72 -5.89
N ALA A 83 -4.10 -2.91 -4.67
CA ALA A 83 -2.77 -2.44 -4.33
C ALA A 83 -1.70 -3.11 -5.19
N VAL A 84 -1.78 -4.44 -5.33
CA VAL A 84 -0.87 -5.21 -6.19
C VAL A 84 -0.99 -4.76 -7.64
N TYR A 85 -2.22 -4.56 -8.14
CA TYR A 85 -2.44 -4.04 -9.49
C TYR A 85 -1.77 -2.68 -9.69
N LEU A 86 -1.94 -1.72 -8.78
CA LEU A 86 -1.28 -0.42 -8.88
C LEU A 86 0.24 -0.54 -8.88
N ILE A 87 0.81 -1.32 -7.95
CA ILE A 87 2.24 -1.51 -7.84
C ILE A 87 2.83 -2.11 -9.13
N THR A 88 2.16 -3.12 -9.68
CA THR A 88 2.63 -3.81 -10.89
C THR A 88 2.37 -3.04 -12.18
N SER A 89 1.39 -2.13 -12.17
CA SER A 89 1.02 -1.30 -13.33
C SER A 89 1.83 0.00 -13.45
N CYS A 90 2.71 0.30 -12.49
CA CYS A 90 3.55 1.50 -12.50
C CYS A 90 4.99 1.16 -12.93
N PRO A 91 5.34 1.19 -14.24
CA PRO A 91 6.63 0.70 -14.74
C PRO A 91 7.84 1.55 -14.33
N LYS A 92 7.60 2.76 -13.80
CA LYS A 92 8.64 3.68 -13.31
C LYS A 92 8.67 3.83 -11.80
N LEU A 93 7.90 3.00 -11.07
CA LEU A 93 7.79 3.07 -9.62
C LEU A 93 9.13 2.73 -8.94
N GLN A 94 9.67 3.69 -8.20
CA GLN A 94 10.93 3.61 -7.47
C GLN A 94 10.73 3.57 -5.97
N ASP A 95 9.79 4.35 -5.47
CA ASP A 95 9.51 4.51 -4.05
C ASP A 95 8.10 4.01 -3.71
N LEU A 96 8.03 3.06 -2.78
CA LEU A 96 6.76 2.53 -2.30
C LEU A 96 6.67 2.71 -0.79
N THR A 97 5.64 3.41 -0.33
CA THR A 97 5.32 3.51 1.09
C THR A 97 3.97 2.85 1.37
N ILE A 98 3.93 1.99 2.38
CA ILE A 98 2.70 1.33 2.81
C ILE A 98 2.51 1.49 4.30
N ASP A 99 1.33 1.99 4.68
CA ASP A 99 0.87 1.99 6.05
C ASP A 99 -0.15 0.87 6.23
N PHE A 100 0.19 -0.14 7.01
CA PHE A 100 -0.77 -1.20 7.32
C PHE A 100 -1.82 -0.71 8.31
N TYR A 101 -3.07 -0.98 7.99
CA TYR A 101 -4.17 -0.76 8.93
C TYR A 101 -4.21 -1.91 9.93
N GLN A 102 -3.91 -1.60 11.19
CA GLN A 102 -3.94 -2.59 12.25
C GLN A 102 -5.37 -2.92 12.64
N VAL A 103 -5.78 -4.12 12.30
CA VAL A 103 -6.95 -4.74 12.90
C VAL A 103 -6.47 -5.78 13.90
N TRP A 104 -7.03 -5.74 15.12
CA TRP A 104 -6.79 -6.71 16.18
C TRP A 104 -6.80 -8.14 15.64
N VAL A 105 -5.99 -8.99 16.27
CA VAL A 105 -5.78 -10.41 15.98
C VAL A 105 -7.03 -11.08 15.41
N GLY A 106 -6.94 -11.51 14.17
CA GLY A 106 -8.00 -12.24 13.48
C GLY A 106 -7.37 -13.27 12.56
N ASP A 107 -8.18 -14.21 12.11
CA ASP A 107 -7.75 -15.31 11.28
C ASP A 107 -7.03 -14.85 10.00
N ILE A 108 -6.11 -15.70 9.56
CA ILE A 108 -5.43 -15.56 8.26
C ILE A 108 -6.48 -15.58 7.16
N VAL A 109 -6.43 -14.59 6.28
CA VAL A 109 -7.31 -14.56 5.11
C VAL A 109 -6.63 -15.31 3.97
N GLU A 110 -6.92 -16.60 3.88
CA GLU A 110 -6.30 -17.50 2.90
C GLU A 110 -6.36 -16.99 1.45
N PRO A 111 -7.46 -16.37 0.96
CA PRO A 111 -7.48 -15.80 -0.38
C PRO A 111 -6.42 -14.72 -0.61
N VAL A 112 -6.09 -13.91 0.41
CA VAL A 112 -5.04 -12.89 0.32
C VAL A 112 -3.65 -13.54 0.24
N VAL A 113 -3.42 -14.55 1.05
CA VAL A 113 -2.15 -15.31 1.06
C VAL A 113 -1.92 -15.97 -0.31
N GLN A 114 -2.94 -16.62 -0.86
CA GLN A 114 -2.87 -17.26 -2.17
C GLN A 114 -2.63 -16.24 -3.29
N LEU A 115 -3.29 -15.08 -3.26
CA LEU A 115 -3.08 -13.99 -4.21
C LEU A 115 -1.62 -13.51 -4.19
N LEU A 116 -1.08 -13.22 -3.02
CA LEU A 116 0.29 -12.75 -2.87
C LEU A 116 1.32 -13.80 -3.31
N ARG A 117 1.09 -15.08 -2.99
CA ARG A 117 1.95 -16.20 -3.44
C ARG A 117 1.92 -16.35 -4.96
N ALA A 118 0.75 -16.27 -5.59
CA ALA A 118 0.62 -16.32 -7.04
C ALA A 118 1.37 -15.17 -7.72
N GLN A 119 1.25 -13.95 -7.18
CA GLN A 119 1.97 -12.78 -7.68
C GLN A 119 3.50 -12.91 -7.50
N SER A 120 3.97 -13.47 -6.41
CA SER A 120 5.41 -13.74 -6.18
C SER A 120 6.03 -14.69 -7.20
N SER A 121 5.20 -15.55 -7.82
CA SER A 121 5.63 -16.52 -8.82
C SER A 121 5.59 -15.99 -10.24
N SER A 122 4.67 -15.06 -10.55
CA SER A 122 4.39 -14.55 -11.90
C SER A 122 4.98 -13.16 -12.16
N SER A 123 5.62 -12.56 -11.16
CA SER A 123 5.97 -11.15 -11.20
C SER A 123 7.01 -10.80 -12.26
N GLY A 124 6.62 -9.84 -13.09
CA GLY A 124 7.57 -9.03 -13.84
C GLY A 124 8.47 -8.23 -12.90
N ALA A 125 9.60 -7.79 -13.40
CA ALA A 125 10.58 -7.03 -12.61
C ALA A 125 10.02 -5.64 -12.24
N LEU A 126 9.72 -5.43 -10.97
CA LEU A 126 9.43 -4.11 -10.41
C LEU A 126 10.72 -3.28 -10.36
N LYS A 127 10.62 -1.98 -10.65
CA LYS A 127 11.76 -1.06 -10.56
C LYS A 127 11.90 -0.38 -9.20
N LEU A 128 11.32 -0.98 -8.16
CA LEU A 128 11.41 -0.48 -6.80
C LEU A 128 12.85 -0.44 -6.32
N GLN A 129 13.26 0.71 -5.83
CA GLN A 129 14.56 0.96 -5.19
C GLN A 129 14.41 1.06 -3.68
N ARG A 130 13.35 1.71 -3.21
CA ARG A 130 13.07 1.91 -1.79
C ARG A 130 11.65 1.49 -1.45
N VAL A 131 11.53 0.77 -0.34
CA VAL A 131 10.24 0.38 0.23
C VAL A 131 10.20 0.81 1.70
N GLN A 132 9.16 1.52 2.06
CA GLN A 132 8.89 1.89 3.44
C GLN A 132 7.61 1.22 3.90
N VAL A 133 7.66 0.54 5.03
CA VAL A 133 6.51 -0.12 5.64
C VAL A 133 6.29 0.44 7.02
N ASN A 134 5.14 1.06 7.23
CA ASN A 134 4.76 1.65 8.49
C ASN A 134 3.76 0.74 9.22
N MET A 135 3.73 0.84 10.55
CA MET A 135 2.82 0.07 11.41
C MET A 135 3.00 -1.46 11.26
N PHE A 136 4.20 -1.89 10.90
CA PHE A 136 4.52 -3.30 10.68
C PHE A 136 4.54 -4.08 12.00
N THR A 137 3.83 -5.20 12.06
CA THR A 137 3.71 -6.05 13.25
C THR A 137 4.34 -7.42 13.08
N GLY A 138 4.67 -7.82 11.85
CA GLY A 138 5.21 -9.13 11.51
C GLY A 138 4.15 -10.24 11.48
N LEU A 139 2.89 -9.89 11.32
CA LEU A 139 1.81 -10.86 11.08
C LEU A 139 2.04 -11.59 9.75
N GLU A 140 1.51 -12.79 9.64
CA GLU A 140 1.76 -13.67 8.49
C GLU A 140 1.39 -13.01 7.15
N MET A 141 0.25 -12.33 7.08
CA MET A 141 -0.15 -11.61 5.85
C MET A 141 0.80 -10.47 5.48
N GLU A 142 1.34 -9.75 6.48
CA GLU A 142 2.34 -8.72 6.24
C GLU A 142 3.66 -9.34 5.75
N MET A 143 4.05 -10.48 6.32
CA MET A 143 5.22 -11.23 5.88
C MET A 143 5.05 -11.79 4.45
N GLU A 144 3.87 -12.30 4.09
CA GLU A 144 3.57 -12.72 2.72
C GLU A 144 3.62 -11.55 1.73
N PHE A 145 3.13 -10.36 2.14
CA PHE A 145 3.27 -9.16 1.32
C PHE A 145 4.74 -8.78 1.11
N MET A 146 5.57 -8.87 2.15
CA MET A 146 7.02 -8.63 2.03
C MET A 146 7.71 -9.67 1.15
N LYS A 147 7.28 -10.94 1.18
CA LYS A 147 7.79 -11.98 0.25
C LYS A 147 7.48 -11.60 -1.21
N PHE A 148 6.26 -11.13 -1.49
CA PHE A 148 5.90 -10.66 -2.82
C PHE A 148 6.83 -9.53 -3.29
N ILE A 149 7.03 -8.48 -2.47
CA ILE A 149 7.90 -7.35 -2.82
C ILE A 149 9.34 -7.81 -3.07
N LEU A 150 9.91 -8.59 -2.15
CA LEU A 150 11.29 -9.07 -2.25
C LEU A 150 11.53 -9.96 -3.48
N ALA A 151 10.56 -10.81 -3.82
CA ALA A 151 10.65 -11.68 -4.99
C ALA A 151 10.50 -10.96 -6.32
N SER A 152 9.87 -9.76 -6.33
CA SER A 152 9.48 -9.06 -7.55
C SER A 152 10.37 -7.87 -7.89
N ALA A 153 11.24 -7.40 -6.98
CA ALA A 153 12.00 -6.16 -7.12
C ALA A 153 13.52 -6.40 -7.25
N PRO A 154 14.05 -6.62 -8.47
CA PRO A 154 15.47 -6.95 -8.68
C PRO A 154 16.44 -5.80 -8.44
N VAL A 155 15.96 -4.55 -8.42
CA VAL A 155 16.76 -3.35 -8.17
C VAL A 155 16.51 -2.73 -6.81
N LEU A 156 15.88 -3.48 -5.90
CA LEU A 156 15.58 -3.02 -4.54
C LEU A 156 16.87 -2.87 -3.73
N GLU A 157 17.06 -1.70 -3.16
CA GLU A 157 18.25 -1.31 -2.38
C GLU A 157 17.95 -1.25 -0.89
N GLU A 158 16.81 -0.63 -0.51
CA GLU A 158 16.51 -0.33 0.88
C GLU A 158 15.08 -0.69 1.26
N ILE A 159 14.92 -1.26 2.45
CA ILE A 159 13.63 -1.48 3.09
C ILE A 159 13.65 -0.82 4.47
N PHE A 160 12.79 0.18 4.66
CA PHE A 160 12.57 0.85 5.94
C PHE A 160 11.34 0.27 6.62
N ILE A 161 11.52 -0.29 7.80
CA ILE A 161 10.45 -0.86 8.62
C ILE A 161 10.23 0.03 9.83
N TRP A 162 9.07 0.69 9.86
CA TRP A 162 8.62 1.46 11.01
C TRP A 162 7.65 0.61 11.81
N ASN A 163 8.06 0.32 13.02
CA ASN A 163 7.39 -0.64 13.86
C ASN A 163 6.58 0.04 14.95
N CYS A 164 5.35 -0.44 15.18
CA CYS A 164 4.54 -0.04 16.32
C CYS A 164 4.80 -0.97 17.50
N THR A 165 5.59 -0.52 18.47
CA THR A 165 6.04 -1.32 19.64
C THR A 165 4.88 -1.85 20.52
N ARG A 166 3.65 -1.34 20.38
CA ARG A 166 2.52 -1.74 21.20
C ARG A 166 1.93 -3.10 20.87
N PHE A 167 2.21 -3.64 19.68
CA PHE A 167 1.55 -4.84 19.16
C PHE A 167 2.54 -5.92 18.66
N LEU A 168 3.78 -5.86 19.13
CA LEU A 168 4.81 -6.81 18.70
C LEU A 168 4.60 -8.19 19.33
N PHE A 169 4.23 -9.16 18.53
CA PHE A 169 4.23 -10.58 18.90
C PHE A 169 5.60 -11.23 18.71
N ARG A 170 6.47 -10.61 17.91
CA ARG A 170 7.84 -11.09 17.61
C ARG A 170 8.85 -9.98 17.82
N SER A 171 10.09 -10.33 18.10
CA SER A 171 11.17 -9.33 18.12
C SER A 171 11.45 -8.83 16.70
N CYS A 172 11.75 -7.54 16.57
CA CYS A 172 12.10 -6.94 15.29
C CYS A 172 13.28 -7.64 14.61
N LYS A 173 14.23 -8.14 15.39
CA LYS A 173 15.38 -8.91 14.88
C LYS A 173 14.92 -10.21 14.25
N GLN A 174 14.04 -10.97 14.90
CA GLN A 174 13.51 -12.23 14.36
C GLN A 174 12.77 -12.01 13.03
N MET A 175 11.97 -10.93 12.91
CA MET A 175 11.27 -10.60 11.67
C MET A 175 12.25 -10.29 10.53
N ILE A 176 13.29 -9.49 10.79
CA ILE A 176 14.31 -9.19 9.79
C ILE A 176 15.10 -10.44 9.40
N ASP A 177 15.49 -11.26 10.38
CA ASP A 177 16.24 -12.49 10.13
C ASP A 177 15.40 -13.48 9.30
N GLU A 178 14.09 -13.54 9.51
CA GLU A 178 13.16 -14.31 8.68
C GLU A 178 13.06 -13.73 7.26
N MET A 179 12.87 -12.41 7.11
CA MET A 179 12.81 -11.75 5.79
C MET A 179 14.09 -11.92 4.98
N LYS A 180 15.25 -12.01 5.65
CA LYS A 180 16.53 -12.29 4.98
C LYS A 180 16.59 -13.70 4.38
N GLN A 181 15.77 -14.63 4.84
CA GLN A 181 15.68 -15.99 4.31
C GLN A 181 14.71 -16.11 3.13
N PHE A 182 13.89 -15.08 2.86
CA PHE A 182 12.97 -15.11 1.74
C PHE A 182 13.70 -15.09 0.40
N ARG A 183 13.08 -15.68 -0.61
CA ARG A 183 13.55 -15.55 -1.99
C ARG A 183 13.56 -14.06 -2.36
N ARG A 184 14.70 -13.58 -2.82
CA ARG A 184 14.93 -12.20 -3.20
C ARG A 184 15.38 -12.10 -4.64
N ALA A 185 14.80 -11.17 -5.39
CA ALA A 185 15.25 -10.83 -6.73
C ALA A 185 16.53 -9.95 -6.69
N SER A 186 16.63 -9.06 -5.67
CA SER A 186 17.85 -8.30 -5.39
C SER A 186 18.66 -8.95 -4.28
N THR A 187 19.98 -9.06 -4.48
CA THR A 187 20.91 -9.63 -3.48
C THR A 187 21.38 -8.61 -2.44
N ASN A 188 21.28 -7.31 -2.75
CA ASN A 188 21.92 -6.24 -1.98
C ASN A 188 20.94 -5.41 -1.14
N VAL A 189 19.81 -5.99 -0.77
CA VAL A 189 18.78 -5.26 0.00
C VAL A 189 19.24 -5.02 1.42
N GLU A 190 19.26 -3.75 1.84
CA GLU A 190 19.51 -3.33 3.21
C GLU A 190 18.19 -3.15 3.97
N PHE A 191 18.14 -3.70 5.20
CA PHE A 191 16.97 -3.57 6.07
C PHE A 191 17.24 -2.57 7.20
N HIS A 192 16.45 -1.51 7.24
CA HIS A 192 16.53 -0.44 8.23
C HIS A 192 15.34 -0.51 9.17
N LEU A 193 15.59 -0.86 10.43
CA LEU A 193 14.56 -0.83 11.45
C LEU A 193 14.51 0.55 12.11
N LYS A 194 13.37 1.20 12.01
CA LYS A 194 13.06 2.45 12.69
C LYS A 194 12.04 2.17 13.80
N LYS A 195 12.45 2.35 15.05
CA LYS A 195 11.50 2.33 16.16
C LYS A 195 10.72 3.63 16.14
N SER A 196 9.43 3.56 15.91
CA SER A 196 8.56 4.70 16.10
C SER A 196 8.44 4.95 17.59
N ILE A 197 9.13 5.96 18.08
CA ILE A 197 8.87 6.53 19.41
C ILE A 197 7.61 7.40 19.24
N TRP A 198 6.46 6.77 19.01
CA TRP A 198 5.20 7.45 19.22
C TRP A 198 5.08 7.68 20.72
N LYS A 199 5.66 8.76 21.25
CA LYS A 199 5.01 9.43 22.35
C LYS A 199 3.63 9.75 21.80
N VAL A 200 2.62 9.01 22.27
CA VAL A 200 1.24 9.39 22.03
C VAL A 200 1.07 10.73 22.73
N ASP A 201 1.34 11.77 21.97
CA ASP A 201 0.84 13.06 22.33
C ASP A 201 -0.69 12.92 22.20
N MET A 202 -1.35 12.79 23.36
CA MET A 202 -2.81 12.66 23.39
C MET A 202 -3.51 13.87 22.76
N ASN A 203 -2.79 14.91 22.40
CA ASN A 203 -3.24 16.05 21.61
C ASN A 203 -3.35 15.72 20.10
N MET A 204 -2.69 14.68 19.58
CA MET A 204 -2.92 14.21 18.21
C MET A 204 -4.26 13.50 18.00
N LYS A 205 -5.06 13.26 19.05
CA LYS A 205 -6.46 12.83 18.93
C LYS A 205 -7.33 13.77 18.08
N LYS A 206 -6.87 14.97 17.80
CA LYS A 206 -7.58 15.93 16.93
C LYS A 206 -7.24 15.82 15.45
N SER A 207 -6.17 15.13 15.03
CA SER A 207 -5.75 15.07 13.64
C SER A 207 -6.13 13.76 12.92
N TRP A 208 -6.45 12.68 13.63
CA TRP A 208 -6.75 11.37 13.02
C TRP A 208 -8.09 10.79 13.50
N LYS A 209 -9.06 11.63 13.78
CA LYS A 209 -10.43 11.16 13.89
C LYS A 209 -10.94 10.87 12.48
N CYS A 210 -10.98 9.59 12.10
CA CYS A 210 -11.84 9.08 11.04
C CYS A 210 -13.34 9.21 11.42
N HIS A 211 -13.74 10.36 11.94
CA HIS A 211 -15.13 10.69 12.23
C HIS A 211 -15.47 11.99 11.53
N ASP A 212 -16.47 11.89 10.68
CA ASP A 212 -17.20 12.99 10.04
C ASP A 212 -16.44 13.77 8.96
N PHE A 213 -16.44 13.24 7.71
CA PHE A 213 -16.40 14.16 6.56
C PHE A 213 -16.98 13.50 5.31
N ALA A 214 -17.97 14.19 4.76
CA ALA A 214 -18.67 13.87 3.52
C ALA A 214 -18.01 14.56 2.30
N ASN A 215 -16.67 14.71 2.27
CA ASN A 215 -15.99 15.38 1.17
C ASN A 215 -14.72 14.63 0.76
N ILE A 216 -14.59 14.40 -0.53
CA ILE A 216 -13.33 14.02 -1.16
C ILE A 216 -12.46 15.28 -1.18
N LEU A 217 -11.39 15.30 -0.39
CA LEU A 217 -10.41 16.37 -0.46
C LEU A 217 -9.31 15.97 -1.43
N PHE A 218 -9.26 16.63 -2.57
CA PHE A 218 -8.10 16.60 -3.47
C PHE A 218 -7.13 17.68 -3.00
N PHE A 219 -5.98 17.27 -2.47
CA PHE A 219 -4.89 18.20 -2.27
C PHE A 219 -3.97 18.14 -3.48
N CYS A 220 -3.97 19.20 -4.26
CA CYS A 220 -3.01 19.39 -5.35
C CYS A 220 -1.93 20.34 -4.84
N SER A 221 -0.69 19.89 -4.81
CA SER A 221 0.48 20.77 -4.68
C SER A 221 1.15 20.91 -6.03
N THR A 222 1.29 22.15 -6.45
CA THR A 222 2.06 22.56 -7.62
C THR A 222 3.54 22.61 -7.28
#